data_06c5ec5238857e7ed230cc8e539a83e7
#
_entry.id   06c5ec5238857e7ed230cc8e539a83e7
#
_cell.length_a   1.000
_cell.length_b   1.000
_cell.length_c   1.000
_cell.angle_alpha   90.00
_cell.angle_beta   90.00
_cell.angle_gamma   90.00
#
_symmetry.space_group_name_H-M   'P 1'
#
loop_
_entity.id
_entity.type
_entity.pdbx_description
1 polymer ?
#
loop_
_entity_poly.entity_id
_entity_poly.type
_entity_poly.pdbx_seq_one_letter_code
_entity_poly.pdbx_strand_id
1 'polypeptide(L)'
;AFAYKIYVSNERGNDVTVLDSATFEVVDTIKVGQRPRGIVVSPDGTKLYVCASDDDTIEVIDTATHQITGTLPSGPDPELMVVSPDGTRMYVANEDDNLVTVIDLQTGSRVVEIPVGVEPEGMGVSPDGKIIVNTSETTNMAHFIDRDSQQIVANVLVDSRPRFAEFKNDNSEVWVSAEIGGTVSVIDAVTRDIKHKVTFEIPGISAELIQPVGVRITKDGSKAYVALGPANRVAVVDANTYEVKDYLLVGQRVWQLAFSPDGSHLFSTNGISNDISIIDTAKDEVIQSVQVGEQPWGVAVADTQ
;
A
#
# COMPACT_ATOMS: atom_id res chain seq x y z
N ALA A 1 -1.62 13.66 21.64
CA ALA A 1 -1.42 13.00 20.34
C ALA A 1 -0.45 13.84 19.54
N PHE A 2 0.55 13.23 18.92
CA PHE A 2 1.46 13.93 18.03
C PHE A 2 0.69 14.33 16.76
N ALA A 3 0.95 15.54 16.24
CA ALA A 3 0.37 15.99 14.99
C ALA A 3 1.05 15.26 13.83
N TYR A 4 0.29 14.82 12.86
CA TYR A 4 0.78 14.20 11.63
C TYR A 4 -0.04 14.69 10.43
N LYS A 5 0.46 14.46 9.23
CA LYS A 5 -0.25 14.76 7.99
C LYS A 5 -0.62 13.47 7.28
N ILE A 6 -1.79 13.48 6.64
CA ILE A 6 -2.32 12.39 5.85
C ILE A 6 -2.29 12.85 4.40
N TYR A 7 -1.66 12.07 3.53
CA TYR A 7 -1.52 12.35 2.10
C TYR A 7 -2.29 11.33 1.30
N VAL A 8 -3.15 11.78 0.41
CA VAL A 8 -4.01 10.94 -0.43
C VAL A 8 -3.74 11.25 -1.89
N SER A 9 -3.28 10.26 -2.66
CA SER A 9 -3.12 10.39 -4.11
C SER A 9 -4.48 10.23 -4.79
N ASN A 10 -4.87 11.22 -5.58
CA ASN A 10 -6.13 11.24 -6.31
C ASN A 10 -5.87 10.91 -7.79
N GLU A 11 -6.15 9.68 -8.17
CA GLU A 11 -5.76 9.10 -9.46
C GLU A 11 -6.24 9.92 -10.66
N ARG A 12 -7.48 10.39 -10.65
CA ARG A 12 -8.03 11.24 -11.70
C ARG A 12 -7.87 12.73 -11.44
N GLY A 13 -7.75 13.13 -10.19
CA GLY A 13 -7.52 14.52 -9.83
C GLY A 13 -6.14 15.04 -10.21
N ASN A 14 -5.18 14.15 -10.45
CA ASN A 14 -3.78 14.49 -10.70
C ASN A 14 -3.23 15.39 -9.60
N ASP A 15 -3.55 15.07 -8.37
CA ASP A 15 -3.13 15.79 -7.19
C ASP A 15 -3.05 14.89 -5.95
N VAL A 16 -2.50 15.44 -4.90
CA VAL A 16 -2.44 14.85 -3.56
C VAL A 16 -3.19 15.75 -2.60
N THR A 17 -4.20 15.21 -1.93
CA THR A 17 -4.88 15.90 -0.84
C THR A 17 -4.09 15.75 0.44
N VAL A 18 -3.89 16.82 1.18
CA VAL A 18 -3.22 16.85 2.48
C VAL A 18 -4.24 17.15 3.57
N LEU A 19 -4.33 16.28 4.57
CA LEU A 19 -5.21 16.48 5.74
C LEU A 19 -4.39 16.64 7.01
N ASP A 20 -4.91 17.46 7.91
CA ASP A 20 -4.37 17.62 9.27
C ASP A 20 -4.97 16.58 10.21
N SER A 21 -4.13 15.92 11.02
CA SER A 21 -4.59 14.88 11.94
C SER A 21 -5.39 15.37 13.14
N ALA A 22 -5.22 16.64 13.52
CA ALA A 22 -5.91 17.20 14.68
C ALA A 22 -7.39 17.47 14.40
N THR A 23 -7.71 17.85 13.16
CA THR A 23 -9.08 18.22 12.73
C THR A 23 -9.66 17.28 11.69
N PHE A 24 -8.82 16.48 11.01
CA PHE A 24 -9.16 15.71 9.82
C PHE A 24 -9.68 16.57 8.66
N GLU A 25 -9.34 17.84 8.66
CA GLU A 25 -9.69 18.75 7.57
C GLU A 25 -8.61 18.77 6.49
N VAL A 26 -9.04 19.01 5.25
CA VAL A 26 -8.13 19.26 4.13
C VAL A 26 -7.45 20.61 4.33
N VAL A 27 -6.13 20.59 4.37
CA VAL A 27 -5.31 21.81 4.58
C VAL A 27 -4.52 22.22 3.35
N ASP A 28 -4.34 21.33 2.39
CA ASP A 28 -3.63 21.63 1.14
C ASP A 28 -4.00 20.63 0.03
N THR A 29 -3.71 21.02 -1.21
CA THR A 29 -3.79 20.18 -2.40
C THR A 29 -2.55 20.41 -3.26
N ILE A 30 -1.75 19.37 -3.45
CA ILE A 30 -0.49 19.42 -4.19
C ILE A 30 -0.75 18.90 -5.60
N LYS A 31 -0.54 19.74 -6.63
CA LYS A 31 -0.60 19.29 -8.01
C LYS A 31 0.61 18.41 -8.34
N VAL A 32 0.34 17.25 -8.93
CA VAL A 32 1.35 16.26 -9.32
C VAL A 32 1.14 15.86 -10.78
N GLY A 33 1.95 14.93 -11.27
CA GLY A 33 1.80 14.36 -12.60
C GLY A 33 0.55 13.52 -12.76
N GLN A 34 0.40 12.87 -13.92
CA GLN A 34 -0.83 12.19 -14.31
C GLN A 34 -0.95 10.80 -13.68
N ARG A 35 -2.16 10.45 -13.31
CA ARG A 35 -2.54 9.17 -12.70
C ARG A 35 -1.68 8.84 -11.47
N PRO A 36 -1.68 9.69 -10.43
CA PRO A 36 -0.92 9.40 -9.21
C PRO A 36 -1.56 8.23 -8.46
N ARG A 37 -0.76 7.19 -8.17
CA ARG A 37 -1.18 5.98 -7.46
C ARG A 37 -0.33 5.72 -6.24
N GLY A 38 0.76 4.99 -6.37
CA GLY A 38 1.65 4.68 -5.27
C GLY A 38 2.14 5.93 -4.56
N ILE A 39 2.03 5.94 -3.24
CA ILE A 39 2.43 7.06 -2.40
C ILE A 39 3.06 6.53 -1.11
N VAL A 40 4.22 7.04 -0.75
CA VAL A 40 4.95 6.61 0.44
C VAL A 40 5.74 7.75 1.04
N VAL A 41 5.84 7.78 2.37
CA VAL A 41 6.65 8.75 3.12
C VAL A 41 8.01 8.12 3.44
N SER A 42 9.09 8.91 3.35
CA SER A 42 10.42 8.47 3.79
C SER A 42 10.43 8.14 5.30
N PRO A 43 11.29 7.21 5.75
CA PRO A 43 11.33 6.82 7.17
C PRO A 43 11.57 7.98 8.15
N ASP A 44 12.25 9.04 7.71
CA ASP A 44 12.49 10.25 8.50
C ASP A 44 11.33 11.27 8.41
N GLY A 45 10.28 10.97 7.65
CA GLY A 45 9.10 11.82 7.49
C GLY A 45 9.30 13.08 6.65
N THR A 46 10.49 13.33 6.10
CA THR A 46 10.81 14.59 5.42
C THR A 46 10.40 14.64 3.95
N LYS A 47 10.21 13.49 3.32
CA LYS A 47 9.89 13.36 1.90
C LYS A 47 8.65 12.51 1.68
N LEU A 48 7.86 12.91 0.71
CA LEU A 48 6.74 12.16 0.16
C LEU A 48 7.11 11.78 -1.28
N TYR A 49 6.96 10.50 -1.62
CA TYR A 49 7.17 10.00 -2.97
C TYR A 49 5.83 9.62 -3.57
N VAL A 50 5.60 10.03 -4.82
CA VAL A 50 4.35 9.76 -5.54
C VAL A 50 4.67 9.21 -6.92
N CYS A 51 4.12 8.04 -7.26
CA CYS A 51 4.15 7.51 -8.62
C CYS A 51 3.18 8.30 -9.48
N ALA A 52 3.70 9.09 -10.41
CA ALA A 52 2.93 9.69 -11.51
C ALA A 52 2.96 8.69 -12.67
N SER A 53 2.01 7.74 -12.65
CA SER A 53 2.11 6.50 -13.42
C SER A 53 2.08 6.75 -14.94
N ASP A 54 1.20 7.64 -15.43
CA ASP A 54 1.13 7.98 -16.86
C ASP A 54 2.28 8.89 -17.33
N ASP A 55 3.04 9.47 -16.42
CA ASP A 55 4.24 10.28 -16.73
C ASP A 55 5.54 9.48 -16.56
N ASP A 56 5.47 8.19 -16.27
CA ASP A 56 6.62 7.29 -16.13
C ASP A 56 7.68 7.79 -15.12
N THR A 57 7.23 8.40 -14.03
CA THR A 57 8.14 9.03 -13.07
C THR A 57 7.65 8.93 -11.63
N ILE A 58 8.56 9.15 -10.70
CA ILE A 58 8.25 9.30 -9.27
C ILE A 58 8.60 10.73 -8.88
N GLU A 59 7.63 11.47 -8.40
CA GLU A 59 7.83 12.82 -7.88
C GLU A 59 8.23 12.80 -6.42
N VAL A 60 9.18 13.67 -6.07
CA VAL A 60 9.66 13.86 -4.70
C VAL A 60 9.13 15.17 -4.17
N ILE A 61 8.37 15.12 -3.08
CA ILE A 61 7.74 16.26 -2.44
C ILE A 61 8.34 16.45 -1.05
N ASP A 62 8.69 17.68 -0.72
CA ASP A 62 9.10 18.05 0.64
C ASP A 62 7.86 18.16 1.54
N THR A 63 7.83 17.43 2.66
CA THR A 63 6.66 17.38 3.53
C THR A 63 6.45 18.64 4.35
N ALA A 64 7.47 19.47 4.53
CA ALA A 64 7.34 20.74 5.27
C ALA A 64 6.79 21.86 4.39
N THR A 65 7.14 21.88 3.10
CA THR A 65 6.77 22.95 2.17
C THR A 65 5.69 22.58 1.18
N HIS A 66 5.40 21.27 1.02
CA HIS A 66 4.52 20.68 0.00
C HIS A 66 4.96 21.01 -1.45
N GLN A 67 6.23 21.28 -1.65
CA GLN A 67 6.78 21.58 -2.98
C GLN A 67 7.42 20.33 -3.58
N ILE A 68 7.22 20.14 -4.89
CA ILE A 68 7.97 19.14 -5.65
C ILE A 68 9.41 19.61 -5.73
N THR A 69 10.35 18.80 -5.21
CA THR A 69 11.78 19.12 -5.16
C THR A 69 12.59 18.40 -6.22
N GLY A 70 12.02 17.41 -6.88
CA GLY A 70 12.68 16.64 -7.92
C GLY A 70 11.87 15.42 -8.33
N THR A 71 12.50 14.58 -9.15
CA THR A 71 11.95 13.32 -9.61
C THR A 71 12.99 12.20 -9.46
N LEU A 72 12.51 10.96 -9.35
CA LEU A 72 13.35 9.76 -9.40
C LEU A 72 13.05 8.99 -10.69
N PRO A 73 14.10 8.36 -11.29
CA PRO A 73 13.93 7.60 -12.51
C PRO A 73 13.16 6.31 -12.21
N SER A 74 12.07 6.11 -12.90
CA SER A 74 11.31 4.88 -12.91
C SER A 74 11.35 4.26 -14.31
N GLY A 75 10.91 3.01 -14.44
CA GLY A 75 10.45 2.48 -15.72
C GLY A 75 9.03 2.97 -16.02
N PRO A 76 8.44 2.53 -17.15
CA PRO A 76 7.09 2.91 -17.52
C PRO A 76 6.07 2.35 -16.53
N ASP A 77 5.01 3.10 -16.33
CA ASP A 77 3.87 2.78 -15.49
C ASP A 77 4.27 2.32 -14.07
N PRO A 78 4.89 3.20 -13.24
CA PRO A 78 5.17 2.88 -11.86
C PRO A 78 3.88 2.80 -11.04
N GLU A 79 3.66 1.66 -10.39
CA GLU A 79 2.45 1.39 -9.61
C GLU A 79 2.71 1.56 -8.11
N LEU A 80 3.00 0.50 -7.38
CA LEU A 80 3.37 0.60 -5.98
C LEU A 80 4.89 0.67 -5.79
N MET A 81 5.30 1.24 -4.70
CA MET A 81 6.69 1.32 -4.28
C MET A 81 6.83 1.15 -2.77
N VAL A 82 7.98 0.69 -2.34
CA VAL A 82 8.35 0.65 -0.92
C VAL A 82 9.74 1.23 -0.74
N VAL A 83 9.96 1.83 0.43
CA VAL A 83 11.27 2.34 0.86
C VAL A 83 11.83 1.38 1.91
N SER A 84 13.10 1.03 1.79
CA SER A 84 13.76 0.21 2.81
C SER A 84 13.73 0.91 4.18
N PRO A 85 13.65 0.15 5.29
CA PRO A 85 13.55 0.74 6.62
C PRO A 85 14.70 1.69 6.99
N ASP A 86 15.88 1.48 6.38
CA ASP A 86 17.05 2.36 6.56
C ASP A 86 17.02 3.62 5.67
N GLY A 87 15.98 3.78 4.84
CA GLY A 87 15.80 4.93 3.96
C GLY A 87 16.76 5.02 2.77
N THR A 88 17.55 3.97 2.49
CA THR A 88 18.59 4.04 1.46
C THR A 88 18.18 3.54 0.09
N ARG A 89 17.13 2.69 0.01
CA ARG A 89 16.66 2.06 -1.23
C ARG A 89 15.17 2.23 -1.39
N MET A 90 14.75 2.38 -2.65
CA MET A 90 13.37 2.29 -3.07
C MET A 90 13.21 1.15 -4.08
N TYR A 91 12.13 0.44 -3.99
CA TYR A 91 11.75 -0.65 -4.91
C TYR A 91 10.41 -0.30 -5.52
N VAL A 92 10.36 -0.28 -6.85
CA VAL A 92 9.20 0.20 -7.61
C VAL A 92 8.74 -0.88 -8.57
N ALA A 93 7.45 -1.20 -8.56
CA ALA A 93 6.82 -2.06 -9.55
C ALA A 93 6.57 -1.24 -10.84
N ASN A 94 7.13 -1.68 -11.96
CA ASN A 94 6.91 -1.09 -13.28
C ASN A 94 6.07 -2.06 -14.11
N GLU A 95 4.79 -1.73 -14.27
CA GLU A 95 3.79 -2.64 -14.83
C GLU A 95 4.08 -2.99 -16.29
N ASP A 96 4.32 -1.98 -17.13
CA ASP A 96 4.48 -2.16 -18.58
C ASP A 96 5.76 -2.89 -18.97
N ASP A 97 6.82 -2.84 -18.18
CA ASP A 97 8.11 -3.49 -18.46
C ASP A 97 8.31 -4.83 -17.75
N ASN A 98 7.40 -5.22 -16.87
CA ASN A 98 7.53 -6.43 -16.05
C ASN A 98 8.82 -6.44 -15.21
N LEU A 99 9.13 -5.31 -14.61
CA LEU A 99 10.34 -5.09 -13.84
C LEU A 99 10.05 -4.55 -12.43
N VAL A 100 10.92 -4.86 -11.50
CA VAL A 100 11.10 -4.10 -10.25
C VAL A 100 12.35 -3.24 -10.40
N THR A 101 12.19 -1.93 -10.36
CA THR A 101 13.32 -0.98 -10.38
C THR A 101 13.80 -0.72 -8.96
N VAL A 102 15.10 -0.85 -8.75
CA VAL A 102 15.77 -0.51 -7.48
C VAL A 102 16.47 0.84 -7.64
N ILE A 103 16.14 1.77 -6.76
CA ILE A 103 16.71 3.14 -6.78
C ILE A 103 17.51 3.37 -5.50
N ASP A 104 18.70 3.92 -5.66
CA ASP A 104 19.49 4.46 -4.56
C ASP A 104 18.97 5.85 -4.20
N LEU A 105 18.41 6.01 -3.01
CA LEU A 105 17.81 7.27 -2.58
C LEU A 105 18.81 8.36 -2.19
N GLN A 106 20.08 8.01 -1.97
CA GLN A 106 21.14 8.99 -1.71
C GLN A 106 21.60 9.67 -2.99
N THR A 107 21.72 8.89 -4.07
CA THR A 107 22.19 9.40 -5.38
C THR A 107 21.04 9.76 -6.32
N GLY A 108 19.83 9.25 -6.07
CA GLY A 108 18.68 9.37 -6.97
C GLY A 108 18.81 8.56 -8.25
N SER A 109 19.69 7.56 -8.28
CA SER A 109 20.00 6.78 -9.48
C SER A 109 19.44 5.36 -9.41
N ARG A 110 19.07 4.81 -10.58
CA ARG A 110 18.75 3.38 -10.69
C ARG A 110 19.98 2.53 -10.40
N VAL A 111 19.82 1.50 -9.59
CA VAL A 111 20.86 0.53 -9.24
C VAL A 111 20.76 -0.70 -10.13
N VAL A 112 19.55 -1.26 -10.22
CA VAL A 112 19.27 -2.47 -11.00
C VAL A 112 17.79 -2.51 -11.36
N GLU A 113 17.49 -3.23 -12.42
CA GLU A 113 16.12 -3.61 -12.83
C GLU A 113 16.02 -5.12 -12.74
N ILE A 114 15.07 -5.63 -11.96
CA ILE A 114 14.90 -7.05 -11.67
C ILE A 114 13.70 -7.55 -12.46
N PRO A 115 13.89 -8.47 -13.43
CA PRO A 115 12.77 -9.08 -14.14
C PRO A 115 11.87 -9.88 -13.19
N VAL A 116 10.57 -9.65 -13.27
CA VAL A 116 9.53 -10.33 -12.49
C VAL A 116 8.46 -10.93 -13.41
N GLY A 117 7.31 -11.30 -12.86
CA GLY A 117 6.18 -11.76 -13.67
C GLY A 117 5.48 -10.63 -14.42
N VAL A 118 4.41 -10.96 -15.12
CA VAL A 118 3.65 -10.02 -15.95
C VAL A 118 2.74 -9.15 -15.08
N GLU A 119 2.75 -7.84 -15.35
CA GLU A 119 2.00 -6.80 -14.64
C GLU A 119 2.35 -6.76 -13.14
N PRO A 120 3.59 -6.36 -12.78
CA PRO A 120 3.96 -6.16 -11.39
C PRO A 120 3.21 -4.96 -10.78
N GLU A 121 2.62 -5.17 -9.61
CA GLU A 121 1.80 -4.16 -8.91
C GLU A 121 2.21 -3.99 -7.46
N GLY A 122 1.98 -5.02 -6.64
CA GLY A 122 2.18 -4.98 -5.20
C GLY A 122 3.64 -4.99 -4.81
N MET A 123 3.98 -4.21 -3.77
CA MET A 123 5.30 -4.16 -3.19
C MET A 123 5.22 -4.23 -1.66
N GLY A 124 6.11 -5.01 -1.07
CA GLY A 124 6.29 -5.08 0.38
C GLY A 124 7.76 -5.21 0.72
N VAL A 125 8.16 -4.71 1.87
CA VAL A 125 9.52 -4.86 2.41
C VAL A 125 9.45 -5.40 3.83
N SER A 126 10.31 -6.38 4.13
CA SER A 126 10.37 -6.92 5.49
C SER A 126 10.86 -5.85 6.49
N PRO A 127 10.40 -5.89 7.75
CA PRO A 127 10.82 -4.92 8.77
C PRO A 127 12.34 -4.85 8.99
N ASP A 128 13.05 -5.96 8.77
CA ASP A 128 14.52 -6.00 8.83
C ASP A 128 15.20 -5.54 7.51
N GLY A 129 14.41 -5.21 6.49
CA GLY A 129 14.87 -4.70 5.21
C GLY A 129 15.54 -5.72 4.29
N LYS A 130 15.55 -7.01 4.64
CA LYS A 130 16.31 -8.03 3.90
C LYS A 130 15.58 -8.61 2.71
N ILE A 131 14.26 -8.67 2.78
CA ILE A 131 13.42 -9.26 1.75
C ILE A 131 12.41 -8.25 1.24
N ILE A 132 12.30 -8.19 -0.07
CA ILE A 132 11.27 -7.44 -0.78
C ILE A 132 10.34 -8.45 -1.45
N VAL A 133 9.05 -8.22 -1.38
CA VAL A 133 8.05 -9.01 -2.11
C VAL A 133 7.38 -8.13 -3.15
N ASN A 134 7.39 -8.58 -4.39
CA ASN A 134 6.61 -8.02 -5.49
C ASN A 134 5.52 -9.00 -5.88
N THR A 135 4.35 -8.51 -6.24
CA THR A 135 3.28 -9.32 -6.82
C THR A 135 3.14 -9.04 -8.31
N SER A 136 2.86 -10.09 -9.09
CA SER A 136 2.61 -9.98 -10.53
C SER A 136 1.20 -10.45 -10.85
N GLU A 137 0.35 -9.54 -11.32
CA GLU A 137 -1.09 -9.74 -11.45
C GLU A 137 -1.47 -10.87 -12.41
N THR A 138 -0.92 -10.85 -13.61
CA THR A 138 -1.25 -11.84 -14.65
C THR A 138 -0.60 -13.19 -14.41
N THR A 139 0.60 -13.24 -13.84
CA THR A 139 1.26 -14.51 -13.51
C THR A 139 0.87 -15.10 -12.16
N ASN A 140 0.09 -14.39 -11.36
CA ASN A 140 -0.39 -14.83 -10.04
C ASN A 140 0.74 -15.23 -9.09
N MET A 141 1.81 -14.45 -9.06
CA MET A 141 3.00 -14.74 -8.27
C MET A 141 3.29 -13.67 -7.22
N ALA A 142 3.80 -14.14 -6.08
CA ALA A 142 4.56 -13.33 -5.14
C ALA A 142 6.05 -13.67 -5.31
N HIS A 143 6.84 -12.72 -5.76
CA HIS A 143 8.28 -12.84 -5.97
C HIS A 143 9.01 -12.34 -4.73
N PHE A 144 9.83 -13.20 -4.13
CA PHE A 144 10.68 -12.84 -2.99
C PHE A 144 12.06 -12.45 -3.52
N ILE A 145 12.46 -11.23 -3.27
CA ILE A 145 13.72 -10.65 -3.74
C ILE A 145 14.63 -10.44 -2.53
N ASP A 146 15.83 -10.99 -2.60
CA ASP A 146 16.86 -10.76 -1.59
C ASP A 146 17.54 -9.41 -1.85
N ARG A 147 17.64 -8.57 -0.80
CA ARG A 147 18.18 -7.22 -0.90
C ARG A 147 19.65 -7.19 -1.34
N ASP A 148 20.46 -8.09 -0.78
CA ASP A 148 21.91 -8.03 -0.96
C ASP A 148 22.32 -8.57 -2.35
N SER A 149 21.74 -9.70 -2.74
CA SER A 149 22.01 -10.28 -4.07
C SER A 149 21.23 -9.60 -5.19
N GLN A 150 20.14 -8.87 -4.86
CA GLN A 150 19.23 -8.24 -5.83
C GLN A 150 18.62 -9.24 -6.82
N GLN A 151 18.35 -10.45 -6.33
CA GLN A 151 17.81 -11.55 -7.13
C GLN A 151 16.54 -12.12 -6.49
N ILE A 152 15.68 -12.70 -7.34
CA ILE A 152 14.55 -13.47 -6.88
C ILE A 152 15.07 -14.77 -6.24
N VAL A 153 14.72 -15.00 -4.99
CA VAL A 153 15.09 -16.20 -4.22
C VAL A 153 13.95 -17.19 -4.06
N ALA A 154 12.71 -16.78 -4.31
CA ALA A 154 11.54 -17.65 -4.34
C ALA A 154 10.41 -17.02 -5.13
N ASN A 155 9.60 -17.86 -5.75
CA ASN A 155 8.34 -17.53 -6.40
C ASN A 155 7.24 -18.35 -5.75
N VAL A 156 6.21 -17.70 -5.24
CA VAL A 156 5.07 -18.36 -4.61
C VAL A 156 3.83 -18.09 -5.44
N LEU A 157 3.21 -19.19 -5.94
CA LEU A 157 1.94 -19.08 -6.65
C LEU A 157 0.83 -18.74 -5.65
N VAL A 158 0.13 -17.66 -5.90
CA VAL A 158 -1.01 -17.18 -5.10
C VAL A 158 -2.29 -17.20 -5.95
N ASP A 159 -3.40 -16.75 -5.36
CA ASP A 159 -4.65 -16.69 -6.10
C ASP A 159 -4.65 -15.52 -7.11
N SER A 160 -5.69 -15.46 -7.95
CA SER A 160 -5.74 -14.62 -9.14
C SER A 160 -5.67 -13.12 -8.82
N ARG A 161 -4.83 -12.43 -9.57
CA ARG A 161 -4.58 -10.98 -9.53
C ARG A 161 -4.10 -10.47 -8.17
N PRO A 162 -2.89 -10.86 -7.75
CA PRO A 162 -2.32 -10.36 -6.50
C PRO A 162 -1.95 -8.87 -6.60
N ARG A 163 -2.34 -8.08 -5.57
CA ARG A 163 -2.29 -6.62 -5.61
C ARG A 163 -1.45 -5.97 -4.52
N PHE A 164 -1.20 -6.65 -3.41
CA PHE A 164 -0.53 -6.06 -2.25
C PHE A 164 0.23 -7.11 -1.46
N ALA A 165 1.32 -6.69 -0.81
CA ALA A 165 2.10 -7.52 0.10
C ALA A 165 2.42 -6.73 1.38
N GLU A 166 2.05 -7.28 2.53
CA GLU A 166 2.31 -6.68 3.84
C GLU A 166 3.02 -7.67 4.75
N PHE A 167 4.17 -7.28 5.29
CA PHE A 167 4.88 -8.08 6.28
C PHE A 167 4.35 -7.86 7.68
N LYS A 168 4.27 -8.93 8.47
CA LYS A 168 4.16 -8.81 9.94
C LYS A 168 5.41 -8.18 10.50
N ASN A 169 5.26 -7.35 11.54
CA ASN A 169 6.37 -6.57 12.10
C ASN A 169 7.48 -7.41 12.76
N ASP A 170 7.21 -8.68 13.05
CA ASP A 170 8.18 -9.65 13.56
C ASP A 170 8.94 -10.44 12.48
N ASN A 171 8.78 -10.10 11.21
CA ASN A 171 9.31 -10.79 10.03
C ASN A 171 8.82 -12.24 9.83
N SER A 172 7.77 -12.68 10.51
CA SER A 172 7.34 -14.08 10.47
C SER A 172 6.48 -14.42 9.26
N GLU A 173 5.70 -13.48 8.77
CA GLU A 173 4.70 -13.69 7.74
C GLU A 173 4.66 -12.52 6.75
N VAL A 174 4.28 -12.83 5.51
CA VAL A 174 3.83 -11.84 4.53
C VAL A 174 2.43 -12.20 4.06
N TRP A 175 1.54 -11.21 4.05
CA TRP A 175 0.16 -11.34 3.64
C TRP A 175 -0.01 -10.76 2.25
N VAL A 176 -0.49 -11.56 1.31
CA VAL A 176 -0.64 -11.19 -0.11
C VAL A 176 -2.10 -11.25 -0.50
N SER A 177 -2.67 -10.10 -0.86
CA SER A 177 -4.05 -10.01 -1.33
C SER A 177 -4.16 -10.41 -2.80
N ALA A 178 -5.22 -11.10 -3.16
CA ALA A 178 -5.57 -11.49 -4.52
C ALA A 178 -6.96 -10.93 -4.87
N GLU A 179 -6.99 -9.91 -5.73
CA GLU A 179 -8.20 -9.13 -6.02
C GLU A 179 -9.31 -9.99 -6.63
N ILE A 180 -9.00 -10.71 -7.70
CA ILE A 180 -9.96 -11.56 -8.40
C ILE A 180 -10.11 -12.91 -7.69
N GLY A 181 -9.06 -13.42 -7.07
CA GLY A 181 -9.12 -14.63 -6.28
C GLY A 181 -9.97 -14.50 -5.01
N GLY A 182 -10.21 -13.29 -4.54
CA GLY A 182 -11.05 -13.02 -3.37
C GLY A 182 -10.44 -13.48 -2.05
N THR A 183 -9.13 -13.62 -1.98
CA THR A 183 -8.41 -14.17 -0.81
C THR A 183 -7.24 -13.30 -0.38
N VAL A 184 -6.74 -13.57 0.83
CA VAL A 184 -5.42 -13.14 1.26
C VAL A 184 -4.61 -14.37 1.64
N SER A 185 -3.49 -14.61 0.95
CA SER A 185 -2.56 -15.68 1.27
C SER A 185 -1.62 -15.25 2.38
N VAL A 186 -1.57 -16.02 3.47
CA VAL A 186 -0.61 -15.84 4.55
C VAL A 186 0.57 -16.76 4.28
N ILE A 187 1.71 -16.19 3.96
CA ILE A 187 2.93 -16.90 3.57
C ILE A 187 3.94 -16.84 4.71
N ASP A 188 4.49 -17.98 5.09
CA ASP A 188 5.62 -18.02 6.02
C ASP A 188 6.83 -17.33 5.37
N ALA A 189 7.35 -16.29 6.04
CA ALA A 189 8.41 -15.47 5.46
C ALA A 189 9.78 -16.17 5.38
N VAL A 190 9.96 -17.32 6.04
CA VAL A 190 11.19 -18.11 6.03
C VAL A 190 11.09 -19.32 5.09
N THR A 191 10.05 -20.14 5.24
CA THR A 191 9.87 -21.35 4.43
C THR A 191 9.28 -21.08 3.06
N ARG A 192 8.58 -19.95 2.88
CA ARG A 192 7.84 -19.56 1.67
C ARG A 192 6.59 -20.39 1.41
N ASP A 193 6.14 -21.16 2.39
CA ASP A 193 4.91 -21.94 2.30
C ASP A 193 3.69 -21.07 2.63
N ILE A 194 2.59 -21.31 1.94
CA ILE A 194 1.30 -20.72 2.30
C ILE A 194 0.78 -21.43 3.54
N LYS A 195 0.74 -20.74 4.66
CA LYS A 195 0.25 -21.24 5.94
C LYS A 195 -1.28 -21.28 6.00
N HIS A 196 -1.91 -20.25 5.41
CA HIS A 196 -3.35 -20.08 5.45
C HIS A 196 -3.82 -19.20 4.29
N LYS A 197 -5.08 -19.38 3.88
CA LYS A 197 -5.78 -18.45 2.99
C LYS A 197 -6.97 -17.87 3.74
N VAL A 198 -6.95 -16.56 3.95
CA VAL A 198 -8.09 -15.85 4.51
C VAL A 198 -9.13 -15.67 3.41
N THR A 199 -10.35 -16.10 3.67
CA THR A 199 -11.50 -15.94 2.79
C THR A 199 -12.54 -15.04 3.42
N PHE A 200 -13.38 -14.43 2.60
CA PHE A 200 -14.35 -13.44 3.05
C PHE A 200 -15.74 -13.81 2.58
N GLU A 201 -16.71 -13.67 3.46
CA GLU A 201 -18.13 -13.87 3.15
C GLU A 201 -18.93 -12.77 3.83
N ILE A 202 -19.69 -12.02 3.05
CA ILE A 202 -20.49 -10.89 3.53
C ILE A 202 -21.94 -11.15 3.12
N PRO A 203 -22.89 -11.28 4.08
CA PRO A 203 -24.30 -11.51 3.76
C PRO A 203 -24.85 -10.45 2.80
N GLY A 204 -25.45 -10.91 1.70
CA GLY A 204 -26.05 -10.03 0.68
C GLY A 204 -25.07 -9.40 -0.32
N ILE A 205 -23.77 -9.70 -0.22
CA ILE A 205 -22.76 -9.27 -1.18
C ILE A 205 -22.30 -10.47 -2.00
N SER A 206 -22.31 -10.33 -3.31
CA SER A 206 -21.79 -11.35 -4.23
C SER A 206 -20.28 -11.54 -4.04
N ALA A 207 -19.81 -12.77 -4.07
CA ALA A 207 -18.40 -13.12 -3.87
C ALA A 207 -17.46 -12.39 -4.85
N GLU A 208 -17.91 -12.17 -6.08
CA GLU A 208 -17.15 -11.46 -7.13
C GLU A 208 -16.93 -9.97 -6.84
N LEU A 209 -17.72 -9.37 -5.94
CA LEU A 209 -17.55 -7.99 -5.49
C LEU A 209 -16.57 -7.88 -4.30
N ILE A 210 -16.19 -8.99 -3.71
CA ILE A 210 -15.23 -9.02 -2.60
C ILE A 210 -13.83 -9.14 -3.20
N GLN A 211 -13.17 -8.01 -3.37
CA GLN A 211 -11.90 -7.91 -4.10
C GLN A 211 -10.81 -7.32 -3.19
N PRO A 212 -10.05 -8.19 -2.49
CA PRO A 212 -9.00 -7.74 -1.57
C PRO A 212 -7.89 -6.98 -2.30
N VAL A 213 -7.51 -5.81 -1.76
CA VAL A 213 -6.42 -4.97 -2.27
C VAL A 213 -5.48 -4.60 -1.12
N GLY A 214 -5.66 -3.43 -0.49
CA GLY A 214 -4.80 -2.99 0.61
C GLY A 214 -4.90 -3.90 1.84
N VAL A 215 -3.75 -4.19 2.43
CA VAL A 215 -3.63 -4.97 3.67
C VAL A 215 -2.74 -4.21 4.64
N ARG A 216 -3.16 -4.04 5.88
CA ARG A 216 -2.33 -3.50 6.95
C ARG A 216 -2.44 -4.36 8.20
N ILE A 217 -1.30 -4.61 8.84
CA ILE A 217 -1.21 -5.38 10.07
C ILE A 217 -0.74 -4.47 11.19
N THR A 218 -1.41 -4.53 12.35
CA THR A 218 -1.02 -3.73 13.52
C THR A 218 0.42 -4.04 13.95
N LYS A 219 1.08 -3.06 14.54
CA LYS A 219 2.49 -3.16 14.92
C LYS A 219 2.77 -4.33 15.86
N ASP A 220 1.83 -4.67 16.73
CA ASP A 220 1.90 -5.81 17.65
C ASP A 220 1.59 -7.16 16.97
N GLY A 221 1.19 -7.15 15.69
CA GLY A 221 0.88 -8.35 14.92
C GLY A 221 -0.42 -9.06 15.30
N SER A 222 -1.27 -8.43 16.11
CA SER A 222 -2.49 -9.08 16.62
C SER A 222 -3.68 -8.97 15.66
N LYS A 223 -3.73 -7.91 14.84
CA LYS A 223 -4.89 -7.59 14.01
C LYS A 223 -4.45 -7.19 12.61
N ALA A 224 -5.20 -7.58 11.61
CA ALA A 224 -5.04 -7.14 10.22
C ALA A 224 -6.32 -6.50 9.71
N TYR A 225 -6.16 -5.55 8.80
CA TYR A 225 -7.26 -4.90 8.07
C TYR A 225 -7.06 -5.14 6.57
N VAL A 226 -8.13 -5.50 5.88
CA VAL A 226 -8.11 -5.79 4.45
C VAL A 226 -9.19 -4.97 3.74
N ALA A 227 -8.78 -4.16 2.78
CA ALA A 227 -9.69 -3.43 1.90
C ALA A 227 -10.30 -4.38 0.87
N LEU A 228 -11.64 -4.43 0.78
CA LEU A 228 -12.36 -5.41 -0.03
C LEU A 228 -12.99 -4.82 -1.31
N GLY A 229 -12.42 -3.76 -1.85
CA GLY A 229 -12.77 -3.21 -3.15
C GLY A 229 -14.24 -2.86 -3.33
N PRO A 230 -14.92 -3.38 -4.37
CA PRO A 230 -16.34 -3.08 -4.64
C PRO A 230 -17.32 -3.53 -3.55
N ALA A 231 -16.90 -4.36 -2.60
CA ALA A 231 -17.71 -4.70 -1.44
C ALA A 231 -17.89 -3.51 -0.47
N ASN A 232 -17.12 -2.43 -0.65
CA ASN A 232 -17.21 -1.21 0.17
C ASN A 232 -17.02 -1.48 1.67
N ARG A 233 -16.13 -2.42 1.98
CA ARG A 233 -15.84 -2.88 3.35
C ARG A 233 -14.35 -2.96 3.58
N VAL A 234 -13.98 -2.77 4.84
CA VAL A 234 -12.68 -3.15 5.37
C VAL A 234 -12.91 -4.31 6.33
N ALA A 235 -12.32 -5.46 6.05
CA ALA A 235 -12.37 -6.61 6.95
C ALA A 235 -11.42 -6.42 8.12
N VAL A 236 -11.86 -6.80 9.30
CA VAL A 236 -11.04 -6.91 10.52
C VAL A 236 -10.72 -8.38 10.74
N VAL A 237 -9.45 -8.74 10.75
CA VAL A 237 -8.99 -10.12 10.83
C VAL A 237 -8.10 -10.28 12.08
N ASP A 238 -8.35 -11.33 12.85
CA ASP A 238 -7.40 -11.75 13.89
C ASP A 238 -6.14 -12.32 13.21
N ALA A 239 -5.00 -11.64 13.38
CA ALA A 239 -3.78 -12.02 12.67
C ALA A 239 -3.03 -13.20 13.29
N ASN A 240 -3.55 -13.81 14.37
CA ASN A 240 -3.02 -15.03 14.97
C ASN A 240 -3.85 -16.27 14.59
N THR A 241 -5.18 -16.13 14.55
CA THR A 241 -6.09 -17.21 14.18
C THR A 241 -6.51 -17.18 12.72
N TYR A 242 -6.28 -16.04 12.02
CA TYR A 242 -6.68 -15.75 10.64
C TYR A 242 -8.20 -15.68 10.43
N GLU A 243 -8.98 -15.58 11.51
CA GLU A 243 -10.43 -15.45 11.45
C GLU A 243 -10.85 -14.01 11.18
N VAL A 244 -11.80 -13.84 10.27
CA VAL A 244 -12.46 -12.55 10.07
C VAL A 244 -13.40 -12.28 11.23
N LYS A 245 -13.21 -11.14 11.89
CA LYS A 245 -13.99 -10.75 13.08
C LYS A 245 -15.10 -9.78 12.75
N ASP A 246 -14.90 -8.91 11.78
CA ASP A 246 -15.88 -7.89 11.41
C ASP A 246 -15.66 -7.38 9.98
N TYR A 247 -16.66 -6.69 9.45
CA TYR A 247 -16.65 -5.99 8.17
C TYR A 247 -17.14 -4.55 8.37
N LEU A 248 -16.25 -3.59 8.25
CA LEU A 248 -16.55 -2.18 8.46
C LEU A 248 -17.03 -1.55 7.15
N LEU A 249 -18.21 -0.96 7.13
CA LEU A 249 -18.72 -0.22 5.98
C LEU A 249 -17.95 1.08 5.81
N VAL A 250 -17.30 1.24 4.66
CA VAL A 250 -16.57 2.45 4.26
C VAL A 250 -17.25 3.08 3.02
N GLY A 251 -16.56 4.04 2.37
CA GLY A 251 -17.04 4.59 1.11
C GLY A 251 -16.95 3.60 -0.05
N GLN A 252 -17.30 4.07 -1.25
CA GLN A 252 -17.42 3.20 -2.42
C GLN A 252 -16.07 2.93 -3.07
N ARG A 253 -15.80 1.67 -3.36
CA ARG A 253 -14.59 1.14 -4.00
C ARG A 253 -13.35 1.44 -3.18
N VAL A 254 -13.21 0.76 -2.07
CA VAL A 254 -12.02 0.90 -1.22
C VAL A 254 -10.77 0.30 -1.87
N TRP A 255 -9.64 1.04 -1.81
CA TRP A 255 -8.37 0.63 -2.42
C TRP A 255 -7.29 0.35 -1.38
N GLN A 256 -6.74 1.38 -0.77
CA GLN A 256 -5.57 1.28 0.09
C GLN A 256 -5.86 1.73 1.52
N LEU A 257 -4.97 1.33 2.42
CA LEU A 257 -5.06 1.58 3.84
C LEU A 257 -3.74 2.13 4.38
N ALA A 258 -3.80 2.98 5.40
CA ALA A 258 -2.63 3.40 6.16
C ALA A 258 -2.99 3.65 7.61
N PHE A 259 -2.10 3.29 8.54
CA PHE A 259 -2.24 3.62 9.96
C PHE A 259 -1.74 5.04 10.26
N SER A 260 -2.32 5.65 11.30
CA SER A 260 -1.66 6.74 12.01
C SER A 260 -0.35 6.26 12.66
N PRO A 261 0.61 7.16 12.97
CA PRO A 261 1.91 6.76 13.55
C PRO A 261 1.78 5.96 14.85
N ASP A 262 0.78 6.28 15.67
CA ASP A 262 0.49 5.59 16.94
C ASP A 262 -0.41 4.35 16.77
N GLY A 263 -0.87 4.08 15.54
CA GLY A 263 -1.79 2.97 15.23
C GLY A 263 -3.23 3.15 15.71
N SER A 264 -3.58 4.31 16.30
CA SER A 264 -4.93 4.55 16.83
C SER A 264 -6.01 4.74 15.77
N HIS A 265 -5.62 5.14 14.56
CA HIS A 265 -6.50 5.32 13.42
C HIS A 265 -5.99 4.54 12.20
N LEU A 266 -6.92 4.14 11.38
CA LEU A 266 -6.68 3.60 10.04
C LEU A 266 -7.46 4.44 9.03
N PHE A 267 -6.82 4.77 7.91
CA PHE A 267 -7.41 5.54 6.82
C PHE A 267 -7.61 4.63 5.61
N SER A 268 -8.79 4.68 5.01
CA SER A 268 -9.08 3.97 3.75
C SER A 268 -9.36 4.96 2.64
N THR A 269 -8.89 4.66 1.43
CA THR A 269 -9.23 5.43 0.23
C THR A 269 -10.42 4.80 -0.47
N ASN A 270 -11.41 5.60 -0.83
CA ASN A 270 -12.66 5.14 -1.45
C ASN A 270 -12.81 5.80 -2.83
N GLY A 271 -12.37 5.09 -3.88
CA GLY A 271 -12.12 5.67 -5.20
C GLY A 271 -13.34 6.13 -5.97
N ILE A 272 -14.54 5.59 -5.71
CA ILE A 272 -15.78 6.03 -6.40
C ILE A 272 -16.48 7.15 -5.63
N SER A 273 -16.47 7.11 -4.31
CA SER A 273 -17.12 8.15 -3.48
C SER A 273 -16.25 9.39 -3.23
N ASN A 274 -14.99 9.40 -3.70
CA ASN A 274 -14.07 10.53 -3.60
C ASN A 274 -13.81 10.98 -2.15
N ASP A 275 -13.73 10.03 -1.25
CA ASP A 275 -13.50 10.28 0.18
C ASP A 275 -12.48 9.30 0.76
N ILE A 276 -12.08 9.59 1.98
CA ILE A 276 -11.42 8.63 2.87
C ILE A 276 -12.34 8.33 4.04
N SER A 277 -12.26 7.11 4.57
CA SER A 277 -12.89 6.77 5.84
C SER A 277 -11.82 6.71 6.93
N ILE A 278 -12.16 7.20 8.11
CA ILE A 278 -11.31 7.18 9.30
C ILE A 278 -11.87 6.16 10.26
N ILE A 279 -11.07 5.18 10.62
CA ILE A 279 -11.42 4.05 11.47
C ILE A 279 -10.68 4.18 12.80
N ASP A 280 -11.42 4.12 13.91
CA ASP A 280 -10.87 3.95 15.25
C ASP A 280 -10.47 2.47 15.41
N THR A 281 -9.17 2.20 15.55
CA THR A 281 -8.66 0.82 15.58
C THR A 281 -8.86 0.12 16.93
N ALA A 282 -9.10 0.86 18.00
CA ALA A 282 -9.41 0.27 19.30
C ALA A 282 -10.85 -0.25 19.37
N LYS A 283 -11.76 0.40 18.65
CA LYS A 283 -13.19 0.05 18.62
C LYS A 283 -13.58 -0.72 17.36
N ASP A 284 -12.76 -0.70 16.32
CA ASP A 284 -13.08 -1.18 14.98
C ASP A 284 -14.35 -0.52 14.42
N GLU A 285 -14.39 0.80 14.48
CA GLU A 285 -15.53 1.61 14.03
C GLU A 285 -15.09 2.73 13.08
N VAL A 286 -15.87 2.96 12.03
CA VAL A 286 -15.71 4.14 11.17
C VAL A 286 -16.27 5.34 11.93
N ILE A 287 -15.40 6.31 12.21
CA ILE A 287 -15.77 7.49 13.00
C ILE A 287 -16.06 8.72 12.13
N GLN A 288 -15.56 8.77 10.92
CA GLN A 288 -15.71 9.91 10.03
C GLN A 288 -15.39 9.54 8.59
N SER A 289 -16.02 10.24 7.63
CA SER A 289 -15.60 10.28 6.22
C SER A 289 -15.25 11.72 5.84
N VAL A 290 -14.21 11.90 5.03
CA VAL A 290 -13.73 13.20 4.59
C VAL A 290 -13.59 13.22 3.08
N GLN A 291 -14.23 14.20 2.41
CA GLN A 291 -14.08 14.40 0.98
C GLN A 291 -12.65 14.79 0.63
N VAL A 292 -12.10 14.18 -0.41
CA VAL A 292 -10.78 14.49 -0.97
C VAL A 292 -10.89 14.79 -2.47
N GLY A 293 -9.85 14.56 -3.25
CA GLY A 293 -9.89 14.77 -4.69
C GLY A 293 -10.61 13.65 -5.46
N GLU A 294 -10.46 13.67 -6.78
CA GLU A 294 -11.14 12.74 -7.67
C GLU A 294 -10.43 11.40 -7.75
N GLN A 295 -11.13 10.32 -7.40
CA GLN A 295 -10.65 8.93 -7.35
C GLN A 295 -9.42 8.75 -6.47
N PRO A 296 -9.55 8.90 -5.15
CA PRO A 296 -8.47 8.60 -4.22
C PRO A 296 -8.07 7.12 -4.32
N TRP A 297 -6.76 6.88 -4.44
CA TRP A 297 -6.22 5.55 -4.61
C TRP A 297 -5.25 5.16 -3.49
N GLY A 298 -4.18 5.90 -3.31
CA GLY A 298 -3.17 5.65 -2.30
C GLY A 298 -3.29 6.58 -1.09
N VAL A 299 -2.76 6.16 0.03
CA VAL A 299 -2.70 6.95 1.27
C VAL A 299 -1.40 6.68 2.01
N ALA A 300 -0.77 7.75 2.47
CA ALA A 300 0.44 7.70 3.29
C ALA A 300 0.33 8.70 4.44
N VAL A 301 1.01 8.42 5.54
CA VAL A 301 0.97 9.24 6.74
C VAL A 301 2.39 9.63 7.13
N ALA A 302 2.63 10.93 7.31
CA ALA A 302 3.89 11.45 7.78
C ALA A 302 3.76 11.94 9.22
N ASP A 303 4.64 11.47 10.09
CA ASP A 303 4.80 12.03 11.42
C ASP A 303 5.49 13.40 11.29
N THR A 304 4.80 14.46 11.70
CA THR A 304 5.40 15.80 11.74
C THR A 304 6.06 15.97 13.10
N GLN A 305 7.36 15.70 13.15
CA GLN A 305 8.15 16.02 14.34
C GLN A 305 8.41 17.53 14.45
#